data_a048cfc7857f4f50e895bd15906065d6
#
_entry.id   a048cfc7857f4f50e895bd15906065d6
#
_cell.length_a   1.000
_cell.length_b   1.000
_cell.length_c   1.000
_cell.angle_alpha   90.00
_cell.angle_beta   90.00
_cell.angle_gamma   90.00
#
_symmetry.space_group_name_H-M   'P 1'
#
loop_
_entity.id
_entity.type
_entity.pdbx_description
1 polymer ?
#
loop_
_entity_poly.entity_id
_entity_poly.type
_entity_poly.pdbx_seq_one_letter_code
_entity_poly.pdbx_strand_id
1 'polypeptide(L)'
;MNKRKRLAFAIERSDLQRKIRVKKVANLVLFLVDASWSMAVAERMNATKGAILSLLTDAYQRRDRVGLIVFQKDRATLVLSPTNSVQLARKALVDIPVGGKTPLSAGLLMAHDVLHHEKYIHPDVEPLLIVLTDGAGNVALGTLPPQEESYKFAELIANEDTRSIVINMEHAAFDQGLAQKLADHLEAPCYTLSELKAENLYHAVKQEMSGT
;
A
#
# COMPACT_ATOMS: atom_id res chain seq x y z
N MET A 1 -16.21 -4.99 72.31
CA MET A 1 -16.30 -6.12 71.41
C MET A 1 -16.50 -5.60 69.97
N ASN A 2 -15.45 -5.57 69.18
CA ASN A 2 -15.48 -5.03 67.82
C ASN A 2 -15.80 -6.15 66.83
N LYS A 3 -17.03 -6.18 66.30
CA LYS A 3 -17.43 -7.13 65.25
C LYS A 3 -16.75 -6.69 63.95
N ARG A 4 -15.64 -7.33 63.57
CA ARG A 4 -15.08 -7.26 62.21
C ARG A 4 -16.13 -7.80 61.23
N LYS A 5 -16.71 -6.91 60.39
CA LYS A 5 -17.52 -7.32 59.24
C LYS A 5 -16.60 -8.18 58.31
N ARG A 6 -16.91 -9.44 58.18
CA ARG A 6 -16.32 -10.29 57.13
C ARG A 6 -16.78 -9.74 55.80
N LEU A 7 -15.86 -9.23 55.01
CA LEU A 7 -16.11 -8.94 53.61
C LEU A 7 -16.48 -10.24 52.90
N ALA A 8 -17.59 -10.25 52.17
CA ALA A 8 -18.16 -11.40 51.49
C ALA A 8 -17.33 -11.82 50.24
N PHE A 9 -16.23 -11.10 49.92
CA PHE A 9 -15.33 -11.38 48.82
C PHE A 9 -13.89 -11.32 49.34
N ALA A 10 -13.25 -12.48 49.41
CA ALA A 10 -11.80 -12.58 49.54
C ALA A 10 -11.23 -12.79 48.11
N ILE A 11 -10.48 -11.80 47.61
CA ILE A 11 -9.76 -11.91 46.34
C ILE A 11 -8.51 -12.77 46.62
N GLU A 12 -8.43 -13.94 46.02
CA GLU A 12 -7.25 -14.78 46.07
C GLU A 12 -6.29 -14.42 44.90
N ARG A 13 -5.00 -14.77 45.02
CA ARG A 13 -4.02 -14.52 43.95
C ARG A 13 -4.36 -15.24 42.64
N SER A 14 -5.12 -16.34 42.73
CA SER A 14 -5.68 -17.09 41.60
C SER A 14 -6.74 -16.31 40.81
N ASP A 15 -7.36 -15.32 41.44
CA ASP A 15 -8.40 -14.48 40.80
C ASP A 15 -7.79 -13.34 40.00
N LEU A 16 -6.47 -13.11 40.14
CA LEU A 16 -5.75 -12.09 39.41
C LEU A 16 -5.41 -12.58 38.01
N GLN A 17 -6.28 -12.33 37.06
CA GLN A 17 -6.01 -12.58 35.65
C GLN A 17 -5.22 -11.41 35.06
N ARG A 18 -4.03 -11.71 34.50
CA ARG A 18 -3.26 -10.73 33.74
C ARG A 18 -3.96 -10.50 32.39
N LYS A 19 -4.52 -9.32 32.18
CA LYS A 19 -5.07 -8.93 30.89
C LYS A 19 -3.94 -8.83 29.88
N ILE A 20 -3.73 -9.88 29.10
CA ILE A 20 -2.84 -9.84 27.92
C ILE A 20 -3.60 -9.07 26.84
N ARG A 21 -3.22 -7.82 26.61
CA ARG A 21 -3.68 -7.10 25.44
C ARG A 21 -2.90 -7.65 24.25
N VAL A 22 -3.53 -8.48 23.46
CA VAL A 22 -3.03 -8.76 22.10
C VAL A 22 -3.22 -7.45 21.33
N LYS A 23 -2.15 -6.69 21.14
CA LYS A 23 -2.15 -5.59 20.18
C LYS A 23 -2.40 -6.23 18.81
N LYS A 24 -3.52 -5.92 18.17
CA LYS A 24 -3.62 -6.19 16.74
C LYS A 24 -2.60 -5.28 16.07
N VAL A 25 -1.66 -5.85 15.36
CA VAL A 25 -0.76 -5.14 14.48
C VAL A 25 -1.65 -4.43 13.45
N ALA A 26 -1.51 -3.12 13.33
CA ALA A 26 -2.21 -2.37 12.31
C ALA A 26 -1.38 -2.46 11.03
N ASN A 27 -2.01 -2.84 9.93
CA ASN A 27 -1.33 -2.81 8.63
C ASN A 27 -1.37 -1.40 8.05
N LEU A 28 -0.37 -1.07 7.26
CA LEU A 28 -0.36 0.10 6.39
C LEU A 28 -0.36 -0.37 4.94
N VAL A 29 -1.42 -0.09 4.22
CA VAL A 29 -1.50 -0.33 2.77
C VAL A 29 -1.24 0.98 2.05
N LEU A 30 -0.09 1.09 1.39
CA LEU A 30 0.27 2.26 0.59
C LEU A 30 0.11 1.93 -0.89
N PHE A 31 -0.79 2.65 -1.55
CA PHE A 31 -0.96 2.57 -3.00
C PHE A 31 -0.05 3.57 -3.69
N LEU A 32 0.71 3.10 -4.68
CA LEU A 32 1.49 3.90 -5.61
C LEU A 32 0.92 3.69 -7.00
N VAL A 33 0.25 4.72 -7.54
CA VAL A 33 -0.56 4.62 -8.75
C VAL A 33 0.02 5.48 -9.86
N ASP A 34 0.31 4.84 -10.98
CA ASP A 34 0.62 5.50 -12.22
C ASP A 34 -0.65 6.13 -12.80
N ALA A 35 -0.64 7.42 -13.03
CA ALA A 35 -1.72 8.15 -13.68
C ALA A 35 -1.29 8.79 -15.01
N SER A 36 -0.15 8.36 -15.57
CA SER A 36 0.38 8.85 -16.85
C SER A 36 -0.42 8.38 -18.06
N TRP A 37 -1.38 7.49 -17.89
CA TRP A 37 -2.08 6.76 -18.93
C TRP A 37 -2.92 7.64 -19.86
N SER A 38 -3.01 7.23 -21.12
CA SER A 38 -3.89 7.84 -22.11
C SER A 38 -5.37 7.55 -21.79
N MET A 39 -6.29 8.40 -22.31
CA MET A 39 -7.74 8.26 -22.11
C MET A 39 -8.30 6.90 -22.57
N ALA A 40 -7.64 6.18 -23.50
CA ALA A 40 -8.04 4.83 -23.89
C ALA A 40 -7.96 3.79 -22.75
N VAL A 41 -7.29 4.15 -21.65
CA VAL A 41 -7.14 3.33 -20.43
C VAL A 41 -8.11 3.74 -19.32
N ALA A 42 -8.98 4.74 -19.57
CA ALA A 42 -9.94 5.25 -18.57
C ALA A 42 -10.84 4.14 -17.99
N GLU A 43 -11.23 3.14 -18.79
CA GLU A 43 -12.01 2.00 -18.29
C GLU A 43 -11.23 1.15 -17.29
N ARG A 44 -9.92 0.94 -17.54
CA ARG A 44 -9.03 0.22 -16.63
C ARG A 44 -8.84 1.02 -15.34
N MET A 45 -8.71 2.35 -15.43
CA MET A 45 -8.65 3.21 -14.26
C MET A 45 -9.92 3.10 -13.41
N ASN A 46 -11.10 2.98 -14.00
CA ASN A 46 -12.33 2.78 -13.26
C ASN A 46 -12.36 1.43 -12.55
N ALA A 47 -11.89 0.37 -13.19
CA ALA A 47 -11.76 -0.95 -12.57
C ALA A 47 -10.73 -0.90 -11.40
N THR A 48 -9.61 -0.23 -11.61
CA THR A 48 -8.57 -0.02 -10.59
C THR A 48 -9.09 0.80 -9.41
N LYS A 49 -9.80 1.91 -9.66
CA LYS A 49 -10.46 2.71 -8.61
C LYS A 49 -11.46 1.86 -7.82
N GLY A 50 -12.22 1.00 -8.50
CA GLY A 50 -13.15 0.06 -7.86
C GLY A 50 -12.45 -0.93 -6.94
N ALA A 51 -11.34 -1.52 -7.40
CA ALA A 51 -10.52 -2.45 -6.61
C ALA A 51 -9.89 -1.76 -5.39
N ILE A 52 -9.31 -0.57 -5.57
CA ILE A 52 -8.77 0.23 -4.48
C ILE A 52 -9.86 0.57 -3.45
N LEU A 53 -11.05 0.98 -3.89
CA LEU A 53 -12.18 1.27 -2.99
C LEU A 53 -12.65 0.03 -2.21
N SER A 54 -12.62 -1.14 -2.83
CA SER A 54 -12.96 -2.41 -2.18
C SER A 54 -11.95 -2.74 -1.07
N LEU A 55 -10.64 -2.64 -1.38
CA LEU A 55 -9.57 -2.83 -0.41
C LEU A 55 -9.62 -1.81 0.74
N LEU A 56 -9.91 -0.55 0.43
CA LEU A 56 -10.09 0.51 1.43
C LEU A 56 -11.23 0.20 2.40
N THR A 57 -12.33 -0.34 1.89
CA THR A 57 -13.50 -0.68 2.72
C THR A 57 -13.16 -1.83 3.67
N ASP A 58 -12.41 -2.81 3.21
CA ASP A 58 -11.96 -3.94 4.02
C ASP A 58 -10.90 -3.52 5.05
N ALA A 59 -9.91 -2.71 4.64
CA ALA A 59 -8.90 -2.15 5.54
C ALA A 59 -9.54 -1.35 6.69
N TYR A 60 -10.59 -0.57 6.39
CA TYR A 60 -11.34 0.14 7.42
C TYR A 60 -11.96 -0.80 8.46
N GLN A 61 -12.56 -1.92 8.02
CA GLN A 61 -13.15 -2.91 8.94
C GLN A 61 -12.10 -3.53 9.86
N ARG A 62 -10.85 -3.62 9.39
CA ARG A 62 -9.71 -4.14 10.15
C ARG A 62 -8.98 -3.09 10.99
N ARG A 63 -9.31 -1.82 10.81
CA ARG A 63 -8.61 -0.67 11.37
C ARG A 63 -7.20 -0.48 10.78
N ASP A 64 -6.95 -0.98 9.58
CA ASP A 64 -5.73 -0.74 8.84
C ASP A 64 -5.70 0.71 8.35
N ARG A 65 -4.50 1.23 8.11
CA ARG A 65 -4.29 2.57 7.55
C ARG A 65 -4.05 2.45 6.06
N VAL A 66 -4.55 3.39 5.30
CA VAL A 66 -4.37 3.41 3.85
C VAL A 66 -3.86 4.76 3.41
N GLY A 67 -2.83 4.76 2.55
CA GLY A 67 -2.28 5.91 1.88
C GLY A 67 -2.36 5.77 0.36
N LEU A 68 -2.29 6.89 -0.35
CA LEU A 68 -2.33 6.94 -1.81
C LEU A 68 -1.34 7.96 -2.34
N ILE A 69 -0.38 7.50 -3.12
CA ILE A 69 0.53 8.30 -3.92
C ILE A 69 0.14 8.13 -5.39
N VAL A 70 0.11 9.23 -6.10
CA VAL A 70 -0.10 9.24 -7.55
C VAL A 70 1.10 9.90 -8.21
N PHE A 71 1.61 9.32 -9.29
CA PHE A 71 2.68 9.92 -10.08
C PHE A 71 2.27 10.09 -11.53
N GLN A 72 2.59 11.26 -12.07
CA GLN A 72 2.30 11.64 -13.44
C GLN A 72 3.04 12.93 -13.83
N LYS A 73 3.13 13.22 -15.11
CA LYS A 73 3.81 14.39 -15.67
C LYS A 73 5.27 14.46 -15.24
N ASP A 74 5.58 15.24 -14.21
CA ASP A 74 6.94 15.50 -13.73
C ASP A 74 7.14 15.23 -12.23
N ARG A 75 6.10 14.74 -11.55
CA ARG A 75 6.13 14.61 -10.09
C ARG A 75 5.28 13.44 -9.56
N ALA A 76 5.58 13.07 -8.33
CA ALA A 76 4.69 12.29 -7.47
C ALA A 76 3.97 13.22 -6.49
N THR A 77 2.79 12.82 -6.05
CA THR A 77 1.96 13.57 -5.09
C THR A 77 1.33 12.60 -4.10
N LEU A 78 1.49 12.87 -2.82
CA LEU A 78 0.78 12.16 -1.76
C LEU A 78 -0.66 12.71 -1.71
N VAL A 79 -1.57 12.03 -2.42
CA VAL A 79 -2.98 12.43 -2.55
C VAL A 79 -3.77 12.10 -1.28
N LEU A 80 -3.39 11.03 -0.59
CA LEU A 80 -3.95 10.63 0.68
C LEU A 80 -2.84 10.22 1.63
N SER A 81 -2.62 11.01 2.67
CA SER A 81 -1.76 10.60 3.77
C SER A 81 -2.34 9.38 4.48
N PRO A 82 -1.50 8.47 5.01
CA PRO A 82 -1.95 7.27 5.69
C PRO A 82 -3.04 7.54 6.73
N THR A 83 -4.23 7.01 6.50
CA THR A 83 -5.44 7.23 7.30
C THR A 83 -6.30 5.98 7.35
N ASN A 84 -7.17 5.90 8.37
CA ASN A 84 -8.23 4.90 8.45
C ASN A 84 -9.60 5.46 8.02
N SER A 85 -9.68 6.66 7.44
CA SER A 85 -10.91 7.27 6.98
C SER A 85 -11.27 6.87 5.55
N VAL A 86 -12.26 6.00 5.38
CA VAL A 86 -12.81 5.61 4.07
C VAL A 86 -13.33 6.80 3.27
N GLN A 87 -13.91 7.80 3.95
CA GLN A 87 -14.47 8.97 3.29
C GLN A 87 -13.37 9.81 2.61
N LEU A 88 -12.24 10.03 3.29
CA LEU A 88 -11.10 10.75 2.72
C LEU A 88 -10.50 9.97 1.55
N ALA A 89 -10.34 8.67 1.70
CA ALA A 89 -9.82 7.80 0.65
C ALA A 89 -10.70 7.78 -0.60
N ARG A 90 -12.02 7.68 -0.42
CA ARG A 90 -12.98 7.74 -1.52
C ARG A 90 -12.91 9.07 -2.27
N LYS A 91 -12.84 10.19 -1.55
CA LYS A 91 -12.68 11.52 -2.15
C LYS A 91 -11.38 11.64 -2.94
N ALA A 92 -10.28 11.18 -2.37
CA ALA A 92 -8.96 11.22 -3.01
C ALA A 92 -8.90 10.46 -4.34
N LEU A 93 -9.63 9.33 -4.46
CA LEU A 93 -9.68 8.52 -5.68
C LEU A 93 -10.51 9.13 -6.82
N VAL A 94 -11.49 9.99 -6.49
CA VAL A 94 -12.36 10.60 -7.52
C VAL A 94 -11.57 11.58 -8.38
N ASP A 95 -10.69 12.36 -7.77
CA ASP A 95 -10.05 13.53 -8.38
C ASP A 95 -8.64 13.23 -8.94
N ILE A 96 -8.30 11.95 -9.21
CA ILE A 96 -7.00 11.63 -9.81
C ILE A 96 -6.98 12.10 -11.26
N PRO A 97 -6.15 13.11 -11.60
CA PRO A 97 -5.98 13.52 -12.98
C PRO A 97 -5.19 12.43 -13.74
N VAL A 98 -5.40 12.30 -15.03
CA VAL A 98 -4.76 11.29 -15.87
C VAL A 98 -3.98 11.91 -17.02
N GLY A 99 -2.91 11.23 -17.45
CA GLY A 99 -2.12 11.58 -18.62
C GLY A 99 -0.80 12.29 -18.32
N GLY A 100 0.12 12.22 -19.26
CA GLY A 100 1.44 12.85 -19.21
C GLY A 100 2.61 11.87 -19.16
N LYS A 101 3.73 12.32 -18.63
CA LYS A 101 4.93 11.52 -18.44
C LYS A 101 4.84 10.65 -17.19
N THR A 102 5.77 9.69 -17.06
CA THR A 102 5.79 8.69 -15.99
C THR A 102 7.04 8.88 -15.11
N PRO A 103 6.97 9.71 -14.05
CA PRO A 103 8.04 9.90 -13.08
C PRO A 103 8.03 8.78 -12.03
N LEU A 104 8.28 7.54 -12.47
CA LEU A 104 8.24 6.33 -11.61
C LEU A 104 9.25 6.44 -10.46
N SER A 105 10.46 6.94 -10.72
CA SER A 105 11.48 7.15 -9.69
C SER A 105 11.01 8.11 -8.58
N ALA A 106 10.32 9.20 -8.96
CA ALA A 106 9.75 10.13 -7.99
C ALA A 106 8.64 9.46 -7.14
N GLY A 107 7.83 8.60 -7.77
CA GLY A 107 6.81 7.82 -7.10
C GLY A 107 7.40 6.88 -6.05
N LEU A 108 8.41 6.11 -6.43
CA LEU A 108 9.08 5.15 -5.55
C LEU A 108 9.82 5.85 -4.40
N LEU A 109 10.52 6.95 -4.67
CA LEU A 109 11.17 7.74 -3.63
C LEU A 109 10.16 8.26 -2.61
N MET A 110 9.05 8.83 -3.07
CA MET A 110 7.99 9.31 -2.18
C MET A 110 7.35 8.17 -1.39
N ALA A 111 7.18 7.00 -2.00
CA ALA A 111 6.67 5.81 -1.29
C ALA A 111 7.62 5.38 -0.18
N HIS A 112 8.93 5.31 -0.46
CA HIS A 112 9.95 5.03 0.53
C HIS A 112 9.87 6.01 1.72
N ASP A 113 9.83 7.32 1.46
CA ASP A 113 9.79 8.33 2.50
C ASP A 113 8.54 8.21 3.39
N VAL A 114 7.37 7.94 2.79
CA VAL A 114 6.11 7.74 3.52
C VAL A 114 6.18 6.48 4.37
N LEU A 115 6.68 5.36 3.83
CA LEU A 115 6.80 4.08 4.54
C LEU A 115 7.77 4.20 5.72
N HIS A 116 8.92 4.80 5.47
CA HIS A 116 9.94 5.05 6.51
C HIS A 116 9.40 5.93 7.64
N HIS A 117 8.72 7.02 7.30
CA HIS A 117 8.11 7.92 8.28
C HIS A 117 7.03 7.20 9.12
N GLU A 118 6.18 6.39 8.49
CA GLU A 118 5.14 5.63 9.18
C GLU A 118 5.72 4.56 10.11
N LYS A 119 6.75 3.86 9.68
CA LYS A 119 7.50 2.91 10.54
C LYS A 119 8.13 3.61 11.74
N TYR A 120 8.64 4.83 11.55
CA TYR A 120 9.23 5.62 12.65
C TYR A 120 8.18 6.03 13.69
N ILE A 121 6.99 6.48 13.27
CA ILE A 121 5.91 6.90 14.19
C ILE A 121 5.18 5.70 14.79
N HIS A 122 5.03 4.64 14.02
CA HIS A 122 4.31 3.42 14.38
C HIS A 122 5.18 2.18 14.20
N PRO A 123 6.13 1.90 15.09
CA PRO A 123 7.09 0.79 14.93
C PRO A 123 6.44 -0.60 14.83
N ASP A 124 5.23 -0.75 15.32
CA ASP A 124 4.46 -2.00 15.28
C ASP A 124 3.64 -2.14 13.95
N VAL A 125 3.76 -1.18 12.99
CA VAL A 125 3.01 -1.25 11.74
C VAL A 125 3.68 -2.21 10.75
N GLU A 126 2.88 -3.02 10.08
CA GLU A 126 3.35 -3.86 8.96
C GLU A 126 2.98 -3.16 7.64
N PRO A 127 3.97 -2.62 6.91
CA PRO A 127 3.72 -1.94 5.65
C PRO A 127 3.55 -2.94 4.50
N LEU A 128 2.62 -2.61 3.61
CA LEU A 128 2.43 -3.24 2.31
C LEU A 128 2.37 -2.16 1.25
N LEU A 129 3.29 -2.19 0.29
CA LEU A 129 3.29 -1.32 -0.89
C LEU A 129 2.62 -2.02 -2.06
N ILE A 130 1.63 -1.38 -2.66
CA ILE A 130 0.96 -1.87 -3.87
C ILE A 130 1.24 -0.88 -5.00
N VAL A 131 2.03 -1.31 -5.98
CA VAL A 131 2.42 -0.49 -7.15
C VAL A 131 1.56 -0.88 -8.34
N LEU A 132 0.85 0.09 -8.89
CA LEU A 132 0.02 -0.07 -10.09
C LEU A 132 0.67 0.73 -11.23
N THR A 133 1.34 0.06 -12.16
CA THR A 133 2.12 0.67 -13.24
C THR A 133 2.32 -0.33 -14.38
N ASP A 134 2.73 0.15 -15.56
CA ASP A 134 3.30 -0.68 -16.63
C ASP A 134 4.82 -0.92 -16.45
N GLY A 135 5.39 -0.30 -15.42
CA GLY A 135 6.81 -0.39 -15.10
C GLY A 135 7.71 0.54 -15.89
N ALA A 136 7.18 1.33 -16.81
CA ALA A 136 7.97 2.29 -17.57
C ALA A 136 8.22 3.56 -16.76
N GLY A 137 9.49 3.99 -16.67
CA GLY A 137 9.89 5.29 -16.14
C GLY A 137 10.53 6.14 -17.24
N ASN A 138 10.05 7.36 -17.46
CA ASN A 138 10.57 8.26 -18.51
C ASN A 138 10.98 9.65 -17.99
N VAL A 139 10.91 9.88 -16.69
CA VAL A 139 11.40 11.09 -16.02
C VAL A 139 12.30 10.69 -14.87
N ALA A 140 13.53 11.18 -14.87
CA ALA A 140 14.48 11.01 -13.77
C ALA A 140 14.45 12.21 -12.82
N LEU A 141 14.83 11.99 -11.58
CA LEU A 141 15.08 13.04 -10.57
C LEU A 141 16.53 13.52 -10.63
N GLY A 142 17.45 12.62 -10.94
CA GLY A 142 18.88 12.86 -10.98
C GLY A 142 19.48 12.75 -12.38
N THR A 143 20.70 12.23 -12.44
CA THR A 143 21.50 12.10 -13.67
C THR A 143 21.47 10.71 -14.29
N LEU A 144 20.87 9.74 -13.60
CA LEU A 144 20.75 8.37 -14.11
C LEU A 144 19.64 8.28 -15.18
N PRO A 145 19.70 7.29 -16.07
CA PRO A 145 18.56 6.96 -16.90
C PRO A 145 17.31 6.69 -16.05
N PRO A 146 16.13 7.20 -16.44
CA PRO A 146 14.92 7.14 -15.60
C PRO A 146 14.56 5.74 -15.11
N GLN A 147 14.74 4.74 -15.97
CA GLN A 147 14.44 3.36 -15.64
C GLN A 147 15.41 2.77 -14.60
N GLU A 148 16.71 3.03 -14.77
CA GLU A 148 17.74 2.57 -13.81
C GLU A 148 17.59 3.26 -12.45
N GLU A 149 17.23 4.55 -12.45
CA GLU A 149 16.96 5.28 -11.23
C GLU A 149 15.75 4.67 -10.48
N SER A 150 14.70 4.31 -11.22
CA SER A 150 13.52 3.65 -10.65
C SER A 150 13.88 2.31 -9.99
N TYR A 151 14.72 1.51 -10.62
CA TYR A 151 15.18 0.23 -10.05
C TYR A 151 15.98 0.42 -8.76
N LYS A 152 16.82 1.45 -8.67
CA LYS A 152 17.54 1.76 -7.43
C LYS A 152 16.62 2.13 -6.27
N PHE A 153 15.57 2.89 -6.52
CA PHE A 153 14.59 3.19 -5.49
C PHE A 153 13.72 1.98 -5.13
N ALA A 154 13.47 1.09 -6.08
CA ALA A 154 12.81 -0.18 -5.80
C ALA A 154 13.66 -1.05 -4.85
N GLU A 155 14.96 -1.20 -5.11
CA GLU A 155 15.90 -1.90 -4.24
C GLU A 155 16.01 -1.25 -2.85
N LEU A 156 15.94 0.08 -2.77
CA LEU A 156 15.94 0.78 -1.49
C LEU A 156 14.71 0.40 -0.64
N ILE A 157 13.53 0.29 -1.25
CA ILE A 157 12.31 -0.14 -0.56
C ILE A 157 12.41 -1.62 -0.13
N ALA A 158 12.92 -2.49 -1.00
CA ALA A 158 13.10 -3.91 -0.68
C ALA A 158 14.02 -4.12 0.52
N ASN A 159 15.11 -3.35 0.60
CA ASN A 159 16.07 -3.42 1.70
C ASN A 159 15.50 -2.99 3.07
N GLU A 160 14.35 -2.33 3.13
CA GLU A 160 13.69 -1.91 4.37
C GLU A 160 12.67 -2.92 4.92
N ASP A 161 12.70 -4.17 4.44
CA ASP A 161 11.77 -5.23 4.87
C ASP A 161 10.29 -4.81 4.68
N THR A 162 10.04 -4.11 3.57
CA THR A 162 8.70 -3.70 3.17
C THR A 162 8.13 -4.70 2.18
N ARG A 163 7.03 -5.35 2.54
CA ARG A 163 6.32 -6.21 1.59
C ARG A 163 5.75 -5.38 0.45
N SER A 164 5.92 -5.84 -0.76
CA SER A 164 5.48 -5.13 -1.96
C SER A 164 4.73 -6.06 -2.90
N ILE A 165 3.83 -5.49 -3.71
CA ILE A 165 3.12 -6.17 -4.81
C ILE A 165 3.16 -5.22 -6.01
N VAL A 166 3.49 -5.74 -7.17
CA VAL A 166 3.39 -5.00 -8.44
C VAL A 166 2.19 -5.51 -9.23
N ILE A 167 1.39 -4.59 -9.72
CA ILE A 167 0.24 -4.85 -10.58
C ILE A 167 0.56 -4.25 -11.94
N ASN A 168 0.83 -5.13 -12.91
CA ASN A 168 1.08 -4.74 -14.28
C ASN A 168 -0.21 -4.25 -14.93
N MET A 169 -0.22 -3.00 -15.31
CA MET A 169 -1.35 -2.32 -15.93
C MET A 169 -1.30 -2.37 -17.47
N GLU A 170 -0.23 -2.92 -18.04
CA GLU A 170 -0.07 -3.04 -19.48
C GLU A 170 -0.97 -4.16 -20.04
N HIS A 171 -1.40 -3.97 -21.28
CA HIS A 171 -2.13 -5.03 -21.98
C HIS A 171 -1.15 -6.11 -22.42
N ALA A 172 -1.50 -7.38 -22.21
CA ALA A 172 -0.62 -8.52 -22.47
C ALA A 172 -0.01 -8.54 -23.90
N ALA A 173 -0.70 -7.97 -24.90
CA ALA A 173 -0.20 -7.89 -26.29
C ALA A 173 0.94 -6.87 -26.49
N PHE A 174 1.13 -5.94 -25.57
CA PHE A 174 2.14 -4.87 -25.63
C PHE A 174 3.15 -4.94 -24.48
N ASP A 175 3.01 -5.90 -23.59
CA ASP A 175 3.84 -6.05 -22.39
C ASP A 175 5.31 -6.22 -22.74
N GLN A 176 6.11 -5.27 -22.32
CA GLN A 176 7.58 -5.26 -22.48
C GLN A 176 8.31 -5.92 -21.30
N GLY A 177 7.58 -6.41 -20.31
CA GLY A 177 8.11 -7.01 -19.09
C GLY A 177 8.75 -6.01 -18.13
N LEU A 178 8.47 -4.72 -18.25
CA LEU A 178 9.05 -3.69 -17.38
C LEU A 178 8.47 -3.74 -15.98
N ALA A 179 7.17 -4.03 -15.86
CA ALA A 179 6.54 -4.23 -14.57
C ALA A 179 7.10 -5.44 -13.82
N GLN A 180 7.39 -6.54 -14.54
CA GLN A 180 8.05 -7.71 -13.96
C GLN A 180 9.46 -7.38 -13.48
N LYS A 181 10.26 -6.66 -14.27
CA LYS A 181 11.60 -6.21 -13.85
C LYS A 181 11.54 -5.32 -12.61
N LEU A 182 10.57 -4.40 -12.53
CA LEU A 182 10.36 -3.58 -11.34
C LEU A 182 10.03 -4.44 -10.13
N ALA A 183 9.19 -5.45 -10.30
CA ALA A 183 8.83 -6.40 -9.24
C ALA A 183 10.06 -7.20 -8.77
N ASP A 184 10.93 -7.63 -9.69
CA ASP A 184 12.18 -8.32 -9.37
C ASP A 184 13.08 -7.45 -8.47
N HIS A 185 13.21 -6.13 -8.77
CA HIS A 185 13.98 -5.20 -7.94
C HIS A 185 13.29 -4.84 -6.61
N LEU A 186 11.98 -4.99 -6.51
CA LEU A 186 11.20 -4.84 -5.26
C LEU A 186 11.16 -6.14 -4.44
N GLU A 187 11.72 -7.24 -4.94
CA GLU A 187 11.57 -8.60 -4.38
C GLU A 187 10.09 -8.96 -4.16
N ALA A 188 9.24 -8.62 -5.12
CA ALA A 188 7.80 -8.66 -5.01
C ALA A 188 7.15 -9.53 -6.08
N PRO A 189 5.98 -10.13 -5.83
CA PRO A 189 5.18 -10.75 -6.87
C PRO A 189 4.64 -9.70 -7.85
N CYS A 190 4.55 -10.08 -9.13
CA CYS A 190 3.94 -9.29 -10.19
C CYS A 190 2.66 -9.98 -10.68
N TYR A 191 1.55 -9.27 -10.66
CA TYR A 191 0.25 -9.75 -11.14
C TYR A 191 -0.20 -8.92 -12.35
N THR A 192 -0.90 -9.55 -13.28
CA THR A 192 -1.55 -8.84 -14.38
C THR A 192 -2.94 -8.35 -13.98
N LEU A 193 -3.41 -7.25 -14.56
CA LEU A 193 -4.75 -6.71 -14.27
C LEU A 193 -5.87 -7.70 -14.64
N SER A 194 -5.66 -8.56 -15.64
CA SER A 194 -6.62 -9.59 -16.05
C SER A 194 -6.76 -10.73 -15.03
N GLU A 195 -5.71 -11.02 -14.28
CA GLU A 195 -5.72 -11.98 -13.16
C GLU A 195 -6.41 -11.40 -11.93
N LEU A 196 -6.50 -10.08 -11.89
CA LEU A 196 -7.04 -9.30 -10.79
C LEU A 196 -8.45 -8.79 -11.11
N LYS A 197 -9.41 -9.69 -11.34
CA LYS A 197 -10.80 -9.32 -11.05
C LYS A 197 -10.83 -8.78 -9.62
N ALA A 198 -11.65 -7.78 -9.33
CA ALA A 198 -11.65 -7.08 -8.03
C ALA A 198 -11.61 -8.04 -6.81
N GLU A 199 -12.16 -9.23 -6.94
CA GLU A 199 -12.12 -10.30 -5.94
C GLU A 199 -10.72 -10.93 -5.80
N ASN A 200 -9.97 -11.08 -6.88
CA ASN A 200 -8.64 -11.71 -6.87
C ASN A 200 -7.55 -10.77 -6.34
N LEU A 201 -7.61 -9.47 -6.66
CA LEU A 201 -6.74 -8.45 -6.07
C LEU A 201 -6.93 -8.42 -4.55
N TYR A 202 -8.17 -8.46 -4.12
CA TYR A 202 -8.51 -8.56 -2.70
C TYR A 202 -7.89 -9.81 -2.06
N HIS A 203 -8.00 -10.97 -2.72
CA HIS A 203 -7.43 -12.22 -2.21
C HIS A 203 -5.91 -12.21 -2.20
N ALA A 204 -5.24 -11.69 -3.24
CA ALA A 204 -3.78 -11.59 -3.31
C ALA A 204 -3.24 -10.66 -2.20
N VAL A 205 -3.81 -9.46 -2.06
CA VAL A 205 -3.45 -8.53 -0.98
C VAL A 205 -3.73 -9.14 0.39
N LYS A 206 -4.85 -9.84 0.54
CA LYS A 206 -5.21 -10.51 1.80
C LYS A 206 -4.25 -11.63 2.15
N GLN A 207 -3.79 -12.39 1.19
CA GLN A 207 -2.83 -13.48 1.38
C GLN A 207 -1.48 -12.91 1.83
N GLU A 208 -1.00 -11.86 1.19
CA GLU A 208 0.23 -11.15 1.59
C GLU A 208 0.09 -10.48 2.97
N MET A 209 -1.08 -9.94 3.30
CA MET A 209 -1.32 -9.35 4.63
C MET A 209 -1.47 -10.39 5.74
N SER A 210 -1.80 -11.64 5.42
CA SER A 210 -2.05 -12.68 6.43
C SER A 210 -0.80 -13.46 6.83
N GLY A 211 0.32 -13.28 6.12
CA GLY A 211 1.65 -13.82 6.46
C GLY A 211 1.61 -15.33 6.74
N THR A 212 1.32 -16.13 5.71
CA THR A 212 1.44 -17.60 5.83
C THR A 212 2.72 -18.02 5.18
#